data_bfa83c6598584d1651871e24b1bc9723
#
_entry.id   bfa83c6598584d1651871e24b1bc9723
#
_cell.length_a   1.000
_cell.length_b   1.000
_cell.length_c   1.000
_cell.angle_alpha   90.00
_cell.angle_beta   90.00
_cell.angle_gamma   90.00
#
_symmetry.space_group_name_H-M   'P 1'
#
loop_
_entity.id
_entity.type
_entity.pdbx_description
1 polymer ?
#
loop_
_entity_poly.entity_id
_entity_poly.type
_entity_poly.pdbx_seq_one_letter_code
_entity_poly.pdbx_strand_id
1 'polypeptide(L)'
;MGNVNTIGNKYLGVTDNSIMFLTKGSTNIMTRLESSDENLYKFFSVNDSGKKIMESIDGSATINDFIKNFCENYNLEYETNKGWIAAFIMEMIQKKALKLSEIPMDNSKVLLQGSEDTISPVHATIEITEKCNLKCKHCYLEAGICKTSMIDYDRFEKLVDEMVANHVLNVEITGGEIFMHPRVLDILKLCYKKFAMLGILTNGTIMTDEVLELIAENKDRTVVNISIDAVDPDMHDEFRGMKGSWKASCNTIRRLADKGIKVRMASCISKDNMWEIDKLADLAVSLGASIFSFNFIEEFGRGSEFSKEKGIENAVEYDKYVRKIINDYKDIIPVIKAEDKSAMKPHENCD
;
A
#
# COMPACT_ATOMS: atom_id res chain seq x y z
N MET A 1 -10.85 -3.87 32.75
CA MET A 1 -12.27 -3.82 32.32
C MET A 1 -12.81 -2.47 32.74
N GLY A 2 -12.70 -1.46 31.90
CA GLY A 2 -13.29 -0.13 32.14
C GLY A 2 -14.80 -0.25 32.01
N ASN A 3 -15.48 0.43 32.90
CA ASN A 3 -16.95 0.41 33.05
C ASN A 3 -17.64 0.72 31.70
N VAL A 4 -18.36 -0.25 31.14
CA VAL A 4 -19.10 -0.12 29.86
C VAL A 4 -20.13 1.04 29.91
N ASN A 5 -20.61 1.41 31.10
CA ASN A 5 -21.52 2.53 31.31
C ASN A 5 -20.90 3.92 31.08
N THR A 6 -19.56 4.05 31.12
CA THR A 6 -18.89 5.36 30.94
C THR A 6 -18.66 5.70 29.45
N ILE A 7 -18.51 4.70 28.59
CA ILE A 7 -18.26 4.88 27.16
C ILE A 7 -19.54 5.25 26.41
N GLY A 8 -20.68 4.69 26.81
CA GLY A 8 -21.97 4.95 26.18
C GLY A 8 -22.43 6.41 26.18
N ASN A 9 -21.89 7.22 27.11
CA ASN A 9 -22.20 8.64 27.26
C ASN A 9 -21.25 9.56 26.49
N LYS A 10 -20.26 9.01 25.76
CA LYS A 10 -19.36 9.79 24.92
C LYS A 10 -19.94 10.00 23.53
N TYR A 11 -19.70 11.17 22.97
CA TYR A 11 -20.09 11.51 21.61
C TYR A 11 -19.30 10.69 20.60
N LEU A 12 -20.00 10.21 19.56
CA LEU A 12 -19.50 9.34 18.52
C LEU A 12 -19.27 10.12 17.24
N GLY A 13 -18.05 10.12 16.71
CA GLY A 13 -17.72 10.77 15.45
C GLY A 13 -16.80 9.92 14.57
N VAL A 14 -16.74 10.27 13.30
CA VAL A 14 -15.81 9.69 12.35
C VAL A 14 -14.44 10.36 12.51
N THR A 15 -13.35 9.62 12.35
CA THR A 15 -12.01 10.22 12.35
C THR A 15 -11.79 10.99 11.06
N ASP A 16 -11.07 12.11 11.13
CA ASP A 16 -10.83 13.03 9.99
C ASP A 16 -10.07 12.36 8.84
N ASN A 17 -9.47 11.22 9.12
CA ASN A 17 -8.68 10.42 8.18
C ASN A 17 -9.41 9.19 7.63
N SER A 18 -10.73 9.08 7.82
CA SER A 18 -11.53 7.95 7.34
C SER A 18 -12.35 8.32 6.11
N ILE A 19 -12.26 7.46 5.10
CA ILE A 19 -13.01 7.54 3.85
C ILE A 19 -13.81 6.25 3.69
N MET A 20 -15.09 6.36 3.34
CA MET A 20 -15.89 5.22 2.90
C MET A 20 -15.90 5.17 1.38
N PHE A 21 -15.30 4.12 0.84
CA PHE A 21 -15.16 3.91 -0.58
C PHE A 21 -16.23 2.92 -1.09
N LEU A 22 -17.07 3.40 -2.00
CA LEU A 22 -18.14 2.65 -2.62
C LEU A 22 -17.68 2.08 -3.96
N THR A 23 -17.98 0.82 -4.22
CA THR A 23 -17.83 0.20 -5.53
C THR A 23 -18.92 -0.84 -5.71
N LYS A 24 -19.26 -1.21 -6.95
CA LYS A 24 -20.31 -2.17 -7.22
C LYS A 24 -20.12 -3.47 -6.45
N GLY A 25 -21.08 -3.79 -5.60
CA GLY A 25 -21.07 -5.00 -4.77
C GLY A 25 -20.18 -4.97 -3.52
N SER A 26 -19.56 -3.82 -3.20
CA SER A 26 -18.70 -3.71 -2.01
C SER A 26 -18.66 -2.29 -1.47
N THR A 27 -18.66 -2.19 -0.14
CA THR A 27 -18.40 -0.94 0.59
C THR A 27 -17.18 -1.16 1.50
N ASN A 28 -16.21 -0.29 1.39
CA ASN A 28 -14.96 -0.39 2.14
C ASN A 28 -14.70 0.87 2.94
N ILE A 29 -14.10 0.72 4.10
CA ILE A 29 -13.60 1.85 4.90
C ILE A 29 -12.07 1.84 4.81
N MET A 30 -11.52 2.98 4.47
CA MET A 30 -10.09 3.24 4.50
C MET A 30 -9.82 4.28 5.59
N THR A 31 -8.99 3.94 6.56
CA THR A 31 -8.58 4.84 7.64
C THR A 31 -7.08 5.06 7.55
N ARG A 32 -6.66 6.33 7.44
CA ARG A 32 -5.26 6.72 7.55
C ARG A 32 -4.81 6.58 9.00
N LEU A 33 -3.69 5.89 9.21
CA LEU A 33 -3.07 5.74 10.52
C LEU A 33 -2.07 6.87 10.78
N GLU A 34 -1.93 7.28 12.03
CA GLU A 34 -0.87 8.22 12.43
C GLU A 34 0.51 7.56 12.27
N SER A 35 1.52 8.36 12.09
CA SER A 35 2.85 8.05 11.55
C SER A 35 3.68 6.97 12.22
N SER A 36 3.23 6.36 13.31
CA SER A 36 3.96 5.31 14.05
C SER A 36 3.58 3.87 13.67
N ASP A 37 2.53 3.68 12.87
CA ASP A 37 2.04 2.35 12.52
C ASP A 37 2.63 1.87 11.18
N GLU A 38 3.00 0.62 11.09
CA GLU A 38 3.66 -0.03 9.94
C GLU A 38 2.84 0.04 8.64
N ASN A 39 1.50 0.15 8.75
CA ASN A 39 0.59 0.35 7.63
C ASN A 39 0.02 1.76 7.65
N LEU A 40 0.28 2.55 6.61
CA LEU A 40 -0.25 3.91 6.45
C LEU A 40 -1.78 3.98 6.38
N TYR A 41 -2.42 2.88 6.00
CA TYR A 41 -3.87 2.75 5.97
C TYR A 41 -4.34 1.39 6.46
N LYS A 42 -5.47 1.37 7.17
CA LYS A 42 -6.29 0.18 7.34
C LYS A 42 -7.40 0.21 6.29
N PHE A 43 -7.56 -0.88 5.58
CA PHE A 43 -8.60 -1.07 4.58
C PHE A 43 -9.42 -2.30 4.96
N PHE A 44 -10.74 -2.18 5.06
CA PHE A 44 -11.62 -3.27 5.45
C PHE A 44 -13.02 -3.08 4.88
N SER A 45 -13.67 -4.19 4.52
CA SER A 45 -15.02 -4.18 3.97
C SER A 45 -16.05 -4.10 5.09
N VAL A 46 -17.16 -3.45 4.79
CA VAL A 46 -18.37 -3.42 5.63
C VAL A 46 -19.57 -3.86 4.81
N ASN A 47 -20.53 -4.47 5.46
CA ASN A 47 -21.83 -4.81 4.87
C ASN A 47 -22.77 -3.60 4.83
N ASP A 48 -23.96 -3.76 4.24
CA ASP A 48 -24.95 -2.69 4.13
C ASP A 48 -25.38 -2.09 5.47
N SER A 49 -25.46 -2.90 6.52
CA SER A 49 -25.78 -2.41 7.86
C SER A 49 -24.66 -1.54 8.42
N GLY A 50 -23.41 -1.97 8.26
CA GLY A 50 -22.23 -1.19 8.64
C GLY A 50 -22.11 0.11 7.86
N LYS A 51 -22.40 0.08 6.54
CA LYS A 51 -22.48 1.28 5.69
C LYS A 51 -23.51 2.28 6.26
N LYS A 52 -24.75 1.84 6.53
CA LYS A 52 -25.81 2.69 7.10
C LYS A 52 -25.41 3.31 8.43
N ILE A 53 -24.75 2.53 9.33
CA ILE A 53 -24.25 3.06 10.59
C ILE A 53 -23.24 4.18 10.34
N MET A 54 -22.23 3.95 9.49
CA MET A 54 -21.20 4.94 9.20
C MET A 54 -21.76 6.22 8.58
N GLU A 55 -22.72 6.12 7.65
CA GLU A 55 -23.40 7.26 7.03
C GLU A 55 -24.26 8.08 8.02
N SER A 56 -24.77 7.42 9.06
CA SER A 56 -25.64 8.07 10.05
C SER A 56 -24.86 8.80 11.16
N ILE A 57 -23.56 8.59 11.28
CA ILE A 57 -22.73 9.25 12.30
C ILE A 57 -22.38 10.67 11.83
N ASP A 58 -22.65 11.67 12.69
CA ASP A 58 -22.36 13.07 12.42
C ASP A 58 -21.65 13.81 13.56
N GLY A 59 -21.37 13.13 14.66
CA GLY A 59 -20.71 13.71 15.83
C GLY A 59 -21.64 14.34 16.87
N SER A 60 -22.93 14.45 16.59
CA SER A 60 -23.87 15.17 17.46
C SER A 60 -24.45 14.33 18.62
N ALA A 61 -24.41 13.01 18.50
CA ALA A 61 -25.02 12.09 19.45
C ALA A 61 -24.00 11.30 20.29
N THR A 62 -24.35 10.99 21.53
CA THR A 62 -23.63 9.97 22.32
C THR A 62 -23.85 8.59 21.72
N ILE A 63 -23.01 7.60 22.06
CA ILE A 63 -23.18 6.22 21.57
C ILE A 63 -24.60 5.70 21.92
N ASN A 64 -25.05 5.92 23.13
CA ASN A 64 -26.36 5.44 23.55
C ASN A 64 -27.50 6.11 22.78
N ASP A 65 -27.45 7.44 22.62
CA ASP A 65 -28.45 8.18 21.87
C ASP A 65 -28.39 7.81 20.37
N PHE A 66 -27.17 7.66 19.82
CA PHE A 66 -27.00 7.22 18.45
C PHE A 66 -27.68 5.86 18.18
N ILE A 67 -27.42 4.85 19.03
CA ILE A 67 -28.02 3.52 18.86
C ILE A 67 -29.55 3.60 18.91
N LYS A 68 -30.07 4.40 19.82
CA LYS A 68 -31.54 4.59 19.95
C LYS A 68 -32.10 5.26 18.70
N ASN A 69 -31.53 6.38 18.29
CA ASN A 69 -31.97 7.12 17.10
C ASN A 69 -31.83 6.29 15.82
N PHE A 70 -30.75 5.51 15.70
CA PHE A 70 -30.54 4.60 14.56
C PHE A 70 -31.63 3.52 14.51
N CYS A 71 -31.96 2.90 15.63
CA CYS A 71 -33.05 1.91 15.70
C CYS A 71 -34.39 2.54 15.31
N GLU A 72 -34.69 3.75 15.80
CA GLU A 72 -35.91 4.48 15.47
C GLU A 72 -35.99 4.81 13.98
N ASN A 73 -34.92 5.34 13.41
CA ASN A 73 -34.86 5.76 12.00
C ASN A 73 -35.00 4.59 11.00
N TYR A 74 -34.52 3.40 11.39
CA TYR A 74 -34.57 2.22 10.53
C TYR A 74 -35.64 1.22 10.95
N ASN A 75 -36.58 1.60 11.86
CA ASN A 75 -37.66 0.74 12.39
C ASN A 75 -37.13 -0.59 12.96
N LEU A 76 -36.04 -0.55 13.73
CA LEU A 76 -35.42 -1.69 14.37
C LEU A 76 -35.85 -1.73 15.84
N GLU A 77 -36.13 -2.94 16.37
CA GLU A 77 -36.40 -3.12 17.78
C GLU A 77 -35.09 -2.95 18.60
N TYR A 78 -35.09 -2.00 19.56
CA TYR A 78 -33.89 -1.57 20.25
C TYR A 78 -33.21 -2.69 21.04
N GLU A 79 -33.96 -3.45 21.86
CA GLU A 79 -33.39 -4.47 22.72
C GLU A 79 -32.71 -5.59 21.94
N THR A 80 -33.24 -5.94 20.78
CA THR A 80 -32.71 -6.96 19.89
C THR A 80 -31.48 -6.48 19.14
N ASN A 81 -31.39 -5.18 18.79
CA ASN A 81 -30.40 -4.66 17.86
C ASN A 81 -29.25 -3.89 18.52
N LYS A 82 -29.42 -3.34 19.72
CA LYS A 82 -28.39 -2.55 20.42
C LYS A 82 -27.04 -3.25 20.56
N GLY A 83 -27.05 -4.57 20.76
CA GLY A 83 -25.82 -5.35 21.00
C GLY A 83 -24.87 -5.40 19.79
N TRP A 84 -25.42 -5.73 18.61
CA TRP A 84 -24.59 -5.82 17.41
C TRP A 84 -24.17 -4.43 16.88
N ILE A 85 -25.02 -3.40 17.04
CA ILE A 85 -24.67 -2.01 16.67
C ILE A 85 -23.53 -1.53 17.56
N ALA A 86 -23.62 -1.76 18.87
CA ALA A 86 -22.54 -1.42 19.80
C ALA A 86 -21.24 -2.16 19.47
N ALA A 87 -21.33 -3.46 19.15
CA ALA A 87 -20.16 -4.26 18.75
C ALA A 87 -19.49 -3.71 17.50
N PHE A 88 -20.27 -3.35 16.47
CA PHE A 88 -19.75 -2.71 15.25
C PHE A 88 -19.06 -1.39 15.58
N ILE A 89 -19.69 -0.51 16.37
CA ILE A 89 -19.09 0.77 16.78
C ILE A 89 -17.74 0.55 17.47
N MET A 90 -17.69 -0.41 18.43
CA MET A 90 -16.45 -0.72 19.14
C MET A 90 -15.35 -1.26 18.21
N GLU A 91 -15.70 -2.09 17.24
CA GLU A 91 -14.79 -2.57 16.22
C GLU A 91 -14.22 -1.41 15.38
N MET A 92 -15.09 -0.47 14.96
CA MET A 92 -14.66 0.70 14.19
C MET A 92 -13.77 1.64 15.01
N ILE A 93 -14.00 1.76 16.31
CA ILE A 93 -13.10 2.51 17.21
C ILE A 93 -11.73 1.83 17.30
N GLN A 94 -11.68 0.50 17.46
CA GLN A 94 -10.42 -0.26 17.48
C GLN A 94 -9.65 -0.14 16.15
N LYS A 95 -10.38 -0.08 15.03
CA LYS A 95 -9.82 0.15 13.69
C LYS A 95 -9.47 1.61 13.43
N LYS A 96 -9.67 2.50 14.39
CA LYS A 96 -9.43 3.96 14.31
C LYS A 96 -10.27 4.68 13.22
N ALA A 97 -11.37 4.07 12.78
CA ALA A 97 -12.31 4.69 11.86
C ALA A 97 -13.29 5.63 12.58
N LEU A 98 -13.59 5.34 13.84
CA LEU A 98 -14.41 6.17 14.72
C LEU A 98 -13.60 6.67 15.91
N LYS A 99 -13.98 7.83 16.43
CA LYS A 99 -13.40 8.47 17.61
C LYS A 99 -14.48 8.83 18.63
N LEU A 100 -14.07 8.99 19.88
CA LEU A 100 -14.93 9.39 20.98
C LEU A 100 -14.54 10.79 21.50
N SER A 101 -15.52 11.56 21.93
CA SER A 101 -15.33 12.88 22.53
C SER A 101 -16.21 13.06 23.76
N GLU A 102 -15.78 13.91 24.69
CA GLU A 102 -16.60 14.32 25.85
C GLU A 102 -17.63 15.41 25.47
N ILE A 103 -17.46 16.05 24.32
CA ILE A 103 -18.34 17.09 23.81
C ILE A 103 -18.78 16.75 22.38
N PRO A 104 -19.91 17.29 21.89
CA PRO A 104 -20.34 17.14 20.50
C PRO A 104 -19.24 17.56 19.52
N MET A 105 -19.17 16.86 18.38
CA MET A 105 -18.24 17.14 17.30
C MET A 105 -19.01 17.67 16.10
N ASP A 106 -18.69 18.87 15.64
CA ASP A 106 -19.34 19.45 14.46
C ASP A 106 -18.89 18.75 13.18
N ASN A 107 -19.86 18.37 12.33
CA ASN A 107 -19.63 17.79 10.99
C ASN A 107 -18.71 16.55 10.95
N SER A 108 -18.70 15.74 12.00
CA SER A 108 -17.87 14.52 12.05
C SER A 108 -18.48 13.39 11.22
N LYS A 109 -18.57 13.59 9.91
CA LYS A 109 -19.17 12.66 8.94
C LYS A 109 -18.10 11.92 8.14
N VAL A 110 -18.42 10.70 7.70
CA VAL A 110 -17.56 9.94 6.80
C VAL A 110 -17.55 10.60 5.41
N LEU A 111 -16.36 10.75 4.84
CA LEU A 111 -16.21 11.17 3.45
C LEU A 111 -16.56 9.99 2.53
N LEU A 112 -17.57 10.18 1.67
CA LEU A 112 -17.96 9.19 0.67
C LEU A 112 -17.17 9.41 -0.61
N GLN A 113 -16.60 8.33 -1.16
CA GLN A 113 -15.98 8.30 -2.47
C GLN A 113 -16.41 7.06 -3.24
N GLY A 114 -16.35 7.12 -4.57
CA GLY A 114 -16.75 6.02 -5.42
C GLY A 114 -18.25 6.02 -5.77
N SER A 115 -18.71 4.92 -6.35
CA SER A 115 -20.09 4.72 -6.78
C SER A 115 -20.47 3.26 -6.65
N GLU A 116 -21.72 2.98 -6.28
CA GLU A 116 -22.26 1.61 -6.27
C GLU A 116 -22.59 1.09 -7.68
N ASP A 117 -22.64 1.98 -8.68
CA ASP A 117 -22.97 1.63 -10.07
C ASP A 117 -21.74 1.13 -10.85
N THR A 118 -20.53 1.47 -10.42
CA THR A 118 -19.30 1.18 -11.14
C THR A 118 -18.30 0.40 -10.30
N ILE A 119 -17.49 -0.43 -10.95
CA ILE A 119 -16.30 -1.03 -10.35
C ILE A 119 -15.14 -0.06 -10.59
N SER A 120 -14.69 0.59 -9.52
CA SER A 120 -13.53 1.49 -9.59
C SER A 120 -12.34 0.85 -8.87
N PRO A 121 -11.15 0.81 -9.50
CA PRO A 121 -9.96 0.31 -8.82
C PRO A 121 -9.58 1.29 -7.70
N VAL A 122 -9.31 0.77 -6.51
CA VAL A 122 -8.81 1.57 -5.37
C VAL A 122 -7.38 2.03 -5.62
N HIS A 123 -6.63 1.20 -6.33
CA HIS A 123 -5.20 1.38 -6.60
C HIS A 123 -4.91 1.12 -8.07
N ALA A 124 -4.02 1.93 -8.65
CA ALA A 124 -3.53 1.74 -10.01
C ALA A 124 -2.02 1.91 -10.07
N THR A 125 -1.37 1.10 -10.89
CA THR A 125 0.06 1.21 -11.18
C THR A 125 0.24 1.79 -12.58
N ILE A 126 1.08 2.82 -12.72
CA ILE A 126 1.33 3.50 -13.99
C ILE A 126 2.81 3.37 -14.36
N GLU A 127 3.06 2.79 -15.52
CA GLU A 127 4.40 2.75 -16.12
C GLU A 127 4.60 4.01 -16.96
N ILE A 128 5.48 4.91 -16.49
CA ILE A 128 5.68 6.21 -17.14
C ILE A 128 6.78 6.21 -18.20
N THR A 129 7.65 5.21 -18.21
CA THR A 129 8.76 5.10 -19.18
C THR A 129 9.30 3.68 -19.26
N GLU A 130 9.75 3.27 -20.45
CA GLU A 130 10.56 2.06 -20.65
C GLU A 130 12.08 2.33 -20.55
N LYS A 131 12.49 3.61 -20.48
CA LYS A 131 13.89 3.97 -20.35
C LYS A 131 14.41 3.60 -18.96
N CYS A 132 15.57 2.96 -18.90
CA CYS A 132 16.22 2.55 -17.67
C CYS A 132 17.74 2.63 -17.83
N ASN A 133 18.43 3.03 -16.77
CA ASN A 133 19.88 3.01 -16.71
C ASN A 133 20.47 1.62 -16.40
N LEU A 134 19.61 0.67 -16.00
CA LEU A 134 19.98 -0.74 -15.74
C LEU A 134 19.55 -1.66 -16.91
N LYS A 135 20.14 -2.88 -16.92
CA LYS A 135 19.80 -3.96 -17.85
C LYS A 135 19.63 -5.28 -17.11
N CYS A 136 18.65 -5.29 -16.18
CA CYS A 136 18.41 -6.44 -15.31
C CYS A 136 18.08 -7.71 -16.10
N LYS A 137 18.60 -8.86 -15.65
CA LYS A 137 18.40 -10.17 -16.29
C LYS A 137 16.92 -10.62 -16.26
N HIS A 138 16.15 -10.18 -15.27
CA HIS A 138 14.73 -10.55 -15.05
C HIS A 138 13.72 -9.48 -15.47
N CYS A 139 14.13 -8.41 -16.15
CA CYS A 139 13.22 -7.28 -16.41
C CYS A 139 12.04 -7.67 -17.30
N TYR A 140 10.83 -7.56 -16.76
CA TYR A 140 9.59 -7.89 -17.48
C TYR A 140 9.28 -6.88 -18.62
N LEU A 141 9.68 -5.62 -18.47
CA LEU A 141 9.53 -4.58 -19.50
C LEU A 141 10.62 -4.60 -20.59
N GLU A 142 11.64 -5.43 -20.43
CA GLU A 142 12.84 -5.36 -21.25
C GLU A 142 13.44 -3.94 -21.32
N ALA A 143 13.28 -3.18 -20.25
CA ALA A 143 13.71 -1.80 -20.13
C ALA A 143 15.23 -1.65 -20.36
N GLY A 144 15.68 -0.46 -20.76
CA GLY A 144 17.08 -0.16 -20.98
C GLY A 144 17.33 1.26 -21.50
N ILE A 145 18.61 1.62 -21.60
CA ILE A 145 19.02 2.99 -21.97
C ILE A 145 18.59 3.39 -23.39
N CYS A 146 18.49 2.41 -24.29
CA CYS A 146 18.09 2.64 -25.68
C CYS A 146 16.58 2.74 -25.89
N LYS A 147 15.78 2.45 -24.87
CA LYS A 147 14.33 2.59 -24.95
C LYS A 147 13.96 4.08 -24.87
N THR A 148 13.02 4.50 -25.71
CA THR A 148 12.59 5.90 -25.83
C THR A 148 11.11 6.09 -25.49
N SER A 149 10.36 4.99 -25.32
CA SER A 149 8.96 5.05 -24.94
C SER A 149 8.81 5.65 -23.56
N MET A 150 8.03 6.73 -23.47
CA MET A 150 7.65 7.39 -22.22
C MET A 150 6.34 8.13 -22.45
N ILE A 151 5.57 8.25 -21.38
CA ILE A 151 4.32 9.00 -21.43
C ILE A 151 4.62 10.49 -21.54
N ASP A 152 3.93 11.17 -22.45
CA ASP A 152 3.95 12.62 -22.48
C ASP A 152 3.20 13.19 -21.26
N TYR A 153 3.67 14.34 -20.73
CA TYR A 153 3.10 14.91 -19.50
C TYR A 153 1.63 15.30 -19.65
N ASP A 154 1.23 15.88 -20.79
CA ASP A 154 -0.16 16.32 -21.01
C ASP A 154 -1.09 15.09 -21.10
N ARG A 155 -0.58 13.99 -21.67
CA ARG A 155 -1.30 12.71 -21.69
C ARG A 155 -1.38 12.10 -20.29
N PHE A 156 -0.31 12.19 -19.51
CA PHE A 156 -0.29 11.72 -18.12
C PHE A 156 -1.30 12.51 -17.26
N GLU A 157 -1.36 13.84 -17.41
CA GLU A 157 -2.32 14.68 -16.69
C GLU A 157 -3.77 14.29 -17.01
N LYS A 158 -4.09 14.06 -18.29
CA LYS A 158 -5.42 13.58 -18.70
C LYS A 158 -5.76 12.21 -18.08
N LEU A 159 -4.82 11.27 -18.11
CA LEU A 159 -4.97 9.98 -17.47
C LEU A 159 -5.26 10.11 -15.98
N VAL A 160 -4.51 10.99 -15.28
CA VAL A 160 -4.73 11.27 -13.85
C VAL A 160 -6.11 11.85 -13.60
N ASP A 161 -6.57 12.79 -14.42
CA ASP A 161 -7.92 13.36 -14.29
C ASP A 161 -9.02 12.32 -14.53
N GLU A 162 -8.85 11.41 -15.49
CA GLU A 162 -9.76 10.28 -15.71
C GLU A 162 -9.76 9.30 -14.53
N MET A 163 -8.60 9.01 -13.95
CA MET A 163 -8.48 8.15 -12.77
C MET A 163 -9.18 8.77 -11.55
N VAL A 164 -9.01 10.06 -11.33
CA VAL A 164 -9.69 10.79 -10.26
C VAL A 164 -11.20 10.81 -10.48
N ALA A 165 -11.66 11.04 -11.70
CA ALA A 165 -13.09 11.00 -12.06
C ALA A 165 -13.68 9.59 -11.84
N ASN A 166 -12.88 8.55 -11.97
CA ASN A 166 -13.25 7.16 -11.67
C ASN A 166 -12.91 6.74 -10.22
N HIS A 167 -12.65 7.70 -9.35
CA HIS A 167 -12.46 7.49 -7.90
C HIS A 167 -11.26 6.61 -7.52
N VAL A 168 -10.21 6.53 -8.34
CA VAL A 168 -8.95 5.89 -7.96
C VAL A 168 -8.33 6.68 -6.80
N LEU A 169 -8.04 6.01 -5.69
CA LEU A 169 -7.53 6.66 -4.47
C LEU A 169 -6.02 6.71 -4.41
N ASN A 170 -5.37 5.63 -4.83
CA ASN A 170 -3.94 5.43 -4.68
C ASN A 170 -3.30 5.15 -6.02
N VAL A 171 -2.11 5.66 -6.20
CA VAL A 171 -1.35 5.39 -7.42
C VAL A 171 0.06 4.93 -7.08
N GLU A 172 0.60 4.02 -7.89
CA GLU A 172 1.98 3.62 -7.87
C GLU A 172 2.63 3.96 -9.20
N ILE A 173 3.74 4.69 -9.17
CA ILE A 173 4.47 5.10 -10.36
C ILE A 173 5.68 4.20 -10.53
N THR A 174 5.78 3.60 -11.71
CA THR A 174 6.81 2.65 -12.09
C THR A 174 7.24 2.83 -13.55
N GLY A 175 8.00 1.89 -14.06
CA GLY A 175 8.47 1.83 -15.44
C GLY A 175 9.84 1.14 -15.55
N GLY A 176 10.67 1.59 -16.48
CA GLY A 176 12.07 1.20 -16.49
C GLY A 176 12.77 1.78 -15.25
N GLU A 177 13.13 3.06 -15.31
CA GLU A 177 13.54 3.86 -14.14
C GLU A 177 12.84 5.21 -14.22
N ILE A 178 11.97 5.48 -13.26
CA ILE A 178 11.11 6.66 -13.28
C ILE A 178 11.91 7.97 -13.26
N PHE A 179 13.06 8.00 -12.58
CA PHE A 179 13.92 9.19 -12.49
C PHE A 179 14.68 9.47 -13.78
N MET A 180 14.56 8.63 -14.80
CA MET A 180 14.99 8.94 -16.18
C MET A 180 13.91 9.68 -16.98
N HIS A 181 12.70 9.85 -16.47
CA HIS A 181 11.67 10.66 -17.10
C HIS A 181 11.97 12.16 -16.86
N PRO A 182 12.08 13.01 -17.92
CA PRO A 182 12.52 14.40 -17.78
C PRO A 182 11.55 15.27 -16.97
N ARG A 183 10.27 14.87 -16.87
CA ARG A 183 9.22 15.59 -16.13
C ARG A 183 8.80 14.84 -14.85
N VAL A 184 9.68 13.98 -14.29
CA VAL A 184 9.33 13.15 -13.11
C VAL A 184 8.88 13.98 -11.92
N LEU A 185 9.51 15.12 -11.65
CA LEU A 185 9.12 16.01 -10.55
C LEU A 185 7.70 16.56 -10.72
N ASP A 186 7.33 16.95 -11.94
CA ASP A 186 5.99 17.45 -12.23
C ASP A 186 4.95 16.32 -12.10
N ILE A 187 5.30 15.12 -12.56
CA ILE A 187 4.48 13.91 -12.40
C ILE A 187 4.23 13.62 -10.92
N LEU A 188 5.27 13.59 -10.09
CA LEU A 188 5.14 13.32 -8.66
C LEU A 188 4.31 14.42 -7.96
N LYS A 189 4.55 15.70 -8.26
CA LYS A 189 3.77 16.82 -7.74
C LYS A 189 2.28 16.71 -8.09
N LEU A 190 1.97 16.32 -9.33
CA LEU A 190 0.59 16.09 -9.76
C LEU A 190 -0.05 14.92 -8.99
N CYS A 191 0.67 13.80 -8.85
CA CYS A 191 0.19 12.66 -8.07
C CYS A 191 -0.08 13.05 -6.61
N TYR A 192 0.82 13.77 -5.96
CA TYR A 192 0.60 14.27 -4.60
C TYR A 192 -0.59 15.21 -4.48
N LYS A 193 -0.91 15.97 -5.51
CA LYS A 193 -2.10 16.86 -5.51
C LYS A 193 -3.40 16.07 -5.65
N LYS A 194 -3.39 14.94 -6.36
CA LYS A 194 -4.60 14.27 -6.84
C LYS A 194 -4.94 12.98 -6.09
N PHE A 195 -3.97 12.27 -5.55
CA PHE A 195 -4.17 10.96 -4.91
C PHE A 195 -3.88 10.99 -3.41
N ALA A 196 -4.52 10.09 -2.69
CA ALA A 196 -4.35 9.95 -1.24
C ALA A 196 -2.97 9.37 -0.88
N MET A 197 -2.52 8.36 -1.64
CA MET A 197 -1.23 7.70 -1.46
C MET A 197 -0.46 7.61 -2.76
N LEU A 198 0.85 7.69 -2.66
CA LEU A 198 1.79 7.50 -3.76
C LEU A 198 2.80 6.41 -3.43
N GLY A 199 2.81 5.35 -4.25
CA GLY A 199 3.91 4.41 -4.35
C GLY A 199 4.92 4.86 -5.40
N ILE A 200 6.20 4.72 -5.10
CA ILE A 200 7.30 5.05 -6.02
C ILE A 200 8.18 3.81 -6.16
N LEU A 201 8.21 3.21 -7.37
CA LEU A 201 9.07 2.08 -7.66
C LEU A 201 10.30 2.56 -8.43
N THR A 202 11.46 2.28 -7.88
CA THR A 202 12.74 2.70 -8.47
C THR A 202 13.83 1.68 -8.19
N ASN A 203 14.85 1.66 -9.04
CA ASN A 203 16.08 0.92 -8.74
C ASN A 203 16.96 1.65 -7.70
N GLY A 204 16.65 2.90 -7.38
CA GLY A 204 17.33 3.68 -6.34
C GLY A 204 18.71 4.22 -6.70
N THR A 205 19.19 4.06 -7.95
CA THR A 205 20.57 4.43 -8.31
C THR A 205 20.77 5.91 -8.64
N ILE A 206 19.69 6.64 -8.99
CA ILE A 206 19.79 8.01 -9.50
C ILE A 206 18.81 9.00 -8.85
N MET A 207 18.41 8.77 -7.61
CA MET A 207 17.55 9.70 -6.88
C MET A 207 18.28 10.99 -6.52
N THR A 208 17.78 12.13 -6.99
CA THR A 208 18.32 13.46 -6.71
C THR A 208 17.87 14.00 -5.34
N ASP A 209 18.58 15.01 -4.81
CA ASP A 209 18.18 15.65 -3.55
C ASP A 209 16.81 16.36 -3.67
N GLU A 210 16.51 16.97 -4.83
CA GLU A 210 15.23 17.62 -5.06
C GLU A 210 14.05 16.63 -4.98
N VAL A 211 14.21 15.44 -5.57
CA VAL A 211 13.21 14.37 -5.45
C VAL A 211 13.08 13.90 -4.01
N LEU A 212 14.21 13.72 -3.33
CA LEU A 212 14.23 13.29 -1.92
C LEU A 212 13.47 14.28 -1.01
N GLU A 213 13.69 15.60 -1.20
CA GLU A 213 12.97 16.62 -0.42
C GLU A 213 11.47 16.62 -0.72
N LEU A 214 11.07 16.55 -2.00
CA LEU A 214 9.65 16.43 -2.37
C LEU A 214 8.97 15.22 -1.71
N ILE A 215 9.66 14.07 -1.66
CA ILE A 215 9.15 12.88 -1.00
C ILE A 215 9.08 13.10 0.52
N ALA A 216 10.09 13.72 1.13
CA ALA A 216 10.13 14.00 2.56
C ALA A 216 8.99 14.92 3.02
N GLU A 217 8.65 15.93 2.23
CA GLU A 217 7.47 16.79 2.48
C GLU A 217 6.15 16.01 2.45
N ASN A 218 6.12 14.85 1.79
CA ASN A 218 4.93 14.00 1.62
C ASN A 218 5.10 12.61 2.25
N LYS A 219 6.02 12.44 3.20
CA LYS A 219 6.42 11.13 3.74
C LYS A 219 5.28 10.29 4.32
N ASP A 220 4.30 10.94 4.94
CA ASP A 220 3.17 10.27 5.59
C ASP A 220 2.20 9.58 4.62
N ARG A 221 2.34 9.86 3.33
CA ARG A 221 1.51 9.26 2.26
C ARG A 221 2.33 8.70 1.11
N THR A 222 3.61 8.43 1.36
CA THR A 222 4.52 7.86 0.36
C THR A 222 5.15 6.56 0.86
N VAL A 223 5.23 5.59 -0.04
CA VAL A 223 6.06 4.40 0.13
C VAL A 223 7.01 4.33 -1.07
N VAL A 224 8.31 4.30 -0.80
CA VAL A 224 9.31 4.11 -1.86
C VAL A 224 9.75 2.66 -1.87
N ASN A 225 9.58 2.01 -3.02
CA ASN A 225 9.98 0.63 -3.25
C ASN A 225 11.32 0.60 -3.98
N ILE A 226 12.36 0.05 -3.34
CA ILE A 226 13.72 -0.03 -3.89
C ILE A 226 14.15 -1.49 -4.01
N SER A 227 14.69 -1.80 -5.18
CA SER A 227 15.05 -3.16 -5.54
C SER A 227 16.48 -3.53 -5.11
N ILE A 228 16.61 -4.57 -4.26
CA ILE A 228 17.89 -5.20 -3.88
C ILE A 228 17.72 -6.72 -3.95
N ASP A 229 18.48 -7.41 -4.81
CA ASP A 229 18.27 -8.85 -5.05
C ASP A 229 19.31 -9.75 -4.41
N ALA A 230 20.42 -9.20 -3.94
CA ALA A 230 21.44 -9.98 -3.25
C ALA A 230 22.08 -9.16 -2.13
N VAL A 231 22.58 -9.86 -1.11
CA VAL A 231 23.42 -9.25 -0.05
C VAL A 231 24.81 -8.96 -0.58
N ASP A 232 25.32 -9.82 -1.44
CA ASP A 232 26.61 -9.63 -2.11
C ASP A 232 26.50 -8.57 -3.22
N PRO A 233 27.33 -7.51 -3.18
CA PRO A 233 27.30 -6.42 -4.16
C PRO A 233 27.56 -6.87 -5.60
N ASP A 234 28.49 -7.80 -5.81
CA ASP A 234 28.87 -8.23 -7.15
C ASP A 234 27.77 -9.09 -7.77
N MET A 235 27.11 -9.94 -6.98
CA MET A 235 25.94 -10.70 -7.42
C MET A 235 24.78 -9.79 -7.83
N HIS A 236 24.48 -8.79 -7.00
CA HIS A 236 23.42 -7.81 -7.32
C HIS A 236 23.74 -7.04 -8.59
N ASP A 237 24.97 -6.50 -8.69
CA ASP A 237 25.41 -5.68 -9.81
C ASP A 237 25.39 -6.47 -11.13
N GLU A 238 25.80 -7.74 -11.11
CA GLU A 238 25.72 -8.64 -12.26
C GLU A 238 24.27 -8.90 -12.65
N PHE A 239 23.40 -9.16 -11.68
CA PHE A 239 21.98 -9.43 -11.92
C PHE A 239 21.26 -8.20 -12.49
N ARG A 240 21.60 -7.00 -12.01
CA ARG A 240 21.05 -5.71 -12.45
C ARG A 240 21.75 -5.15 -13.68
N GLY A 241 22.90 -5.70 -14.06
CA GLY A 241 23.67 -5.30 -15.25
C GLY A 241 24.36 -3.93 -15.13
N MET A 242 24.68 -3.48 -13.91
CA MET A 242 25.41 -2.23 -13.67
C MET A 242 26.26 -2.32 -12.40
N LYS A 243 27.58 -2.17 -12.56
CA LYS A 243 28.53 -2.11 -11.44
C LYS A 243 28.28 -0.90 -10.56
N GLY A 244 28.21 -1.11 -9.24
CA GLY A 244 27.96 -0.08 -8.24
C GLY A 244 26.48 0.19 -7.98
N SER A 245 25.56 -0.50 -8.65
CA SER A 245 24.12 -0.36 -8.44
C SER A 245 23.72 -0.71 -7.01
N TRP A 246 24.27 -1.79 -6.44
CA TRP A 246 24.02 -2.19 -5.06
C TRP A 246 24.32 -1.08 -4.06
N LYS A 247 25.53 -0.51 -4.17
CA LYS A 247 26.00 0.56 -3.26
C LYS A 247 25.10 1.80 -3.39
N ALA A 248 24.74 2.18 -4.61
CA ALA A 248 23.88 3.34 -4.87
C ALA A 248 22.48 3.14 -4.29
N SER A 249 21.86 1.99 -4.54
CA SER A 249 20.53 1.65 -4.05
C SER A 249 20.47 1.56 -2.51
N CYS A 250 21.47 0.90 -1.89
CA CYS A 250 21.59 0.86 -0.42
C CYS A 250 21.76 2.26 0.19
N ASN A 251 22.54 3.14 -0.44
CA ASN A 251 22.69 4.52 0.00
C ASN A 251 21.37 5.28 -0.09
N THR A 252 20.59 5.08 -1.14
CA THR A 252 19.27 5.71 -1.31
C THR A 252 18.28 5.23 -0.26
N ILE A 253 18.27 3.93 0.10
CA ILE A 253 17.44 3.42 1.20
C ILE A 253 17.77 4.15 2.51
N ARG A 254 19.06 4.26 2.88
CA ARG A 254 19.48 4.98 4.09
C ARG A 254 19.05 6.44 4.08
N ARG A 255 19.28 7.16 2.98
CA ARG A 255 18.89 8.57 2.84
C ARG A 255 17.39 8.79 3.04
N LEU A 256 16.56 7.89 2.51
CA LEU A 256 15.10 7.92 2.70
C LEU A 256 14.72 7.60 4.15
N ALA A 257 15.31 6.55 4.73
CA ALA A 257 15.08 6.15 6.12
C ALA A 257 15.48 7.24 7.12
N ASP A 258 16.62 7.91 6.92
CA ASP A 258 17.08 9.03 7.74
C ASP A 258 16.11 10.22 7.76
N LYS A 259 15.32 10.40 6.70
CA LYS A 259 14.24 11.39 6.63
C LYS A 259 12.89 10.87 7.16
N GLY A 260 12.84 9.64 7.65
CA GLY A 260 11.61 9.00 8.14
C GLY A 260 10.61 8.64 7.04
N ILE A 261 11.08 8.49 5.80
CA ILE A 261 10.27 8.04 4.67
C ILE A 261 10.15 6.52 4.73
N LYS A 262 8.96 5.98 4.53
CA LYS A 262 8.74 4.53 4.50
C LYS A 262 9.35 3.92 3.24
N VAL A 263 10.30 3.01 3.44
CA VAL A 263 10.97 2.29 2.37
C VAL A 263 10.60 0.82 2.42
N ARG A 264 10.14 0.30 1.29
CA ARG A 264 10.05 -1.13 1.05
C ARG A 264 11.29 -1.57 0.28
N MET A 265 12.14 -2.41 0.87
CA MET A 265 13.15 -3.13 0.12
C MET A 265 12.49 -4.33 -0.56
N ALA A 266 12.62 -4.44 -1.88
CA ALA A 266 12.03 -5.52 -2.67
C ALA A 266 13.10 -6.36 -3.36
N SER A 267 12.94 -7.68 -3.32
CA SER A 267 13.87 -8.62 -3.95
C SER A 267 13.14 -9.54 -4.94
N CYS A 268 13.72 -9.71 -6.12
CA CYS A 268 13.35 -10.80 -7.02
C CYS A 268 14.12 -12.05 -6.66
N ILE A 269 13.39 -13.14 -6.43
CA ILE A 269 13.95 -14.42 -5.98
C ILE A 269 14.11 -15.38 -7.15
N SER A 270 15.30 -15.94 -7.23
CA SER A 270 15.69 -17.01 -8.16
C SER A 270 16.35 -18.15 -7.40
N LYS A 271 16.74 -19.20 -8.11
CA LYS A 271 17.51 -20.32 -7.56
C LYS A 271 18.80 -19.86 -6.87
N ASP A 272 19.40 -18.76 -7.32
CA ASP A 272 20.70 -18.30 -6.84
C ASP A 272 20.61 -17.61 -5.46
N ASN A 273 19.46 -17.00 -5.11
CA ASN A 273 19.28 -16.25 -3.86
C ASN A 273 18.11 -16.75 -2.99
N MET A 274 17.41 -17.82 -3.39
CA MET A 274 16.20 -18.29 -2.68
C MET A 274 16.45 -18.73 -1.22
N TRP A 275 17.67 -19.10 -0.89
CA TRP A 275 18.07 -19.49 0.46
C TRP A 275 18.77 -18.37 1.24
N GLU A 276 18.64 -17.10 0.79
CA GLU A 276 19.23 -15.93 1.41
C GLU A 276 18.19 -14.89 1.85
N ILE A 277 16.91 -15.29 1.95
CA ILE A 277 15.83 -14.36 2.33
C ILE A 277 16.02 -13.81 3.74
N ASP A 278 16.52 -14.60 4.68
CA ASP A 278 16.91 -14.16 6.03
C ASP A 278 18.01 -13.10 6.00
N LYS A 279 19.07 -13.32 5.22
CA LYS A 279 20.16 -12.35 5.05
C LYS A 279 19.69 -11.06 4.36
N LEU A 280 18.74 -11.17 3.40
CA LEU A 280 18.13 -10.00 2.76
C LEU A 280 17.24 -9.24 3.74
N ALA A 281 16.52 -9.94 4.62
CA ALA A 281 15.76 -9.30 5.70
C ALA A 281 16.67 -8.57 6.69
N ASP A 282 17.80 -9.18 7.10
CA ASP A 282 18.81 -8.53 7.92
C ASP A 282 19.40 -7.28 7.26
N LEU A 283 19.68 -7.36 5.95
CA LEU A 283 20.14 -6.22 5.19
C LEU A 283 19.10 -5.10 5.18
N ALA A 284 17.82 -5.41 4.94
CA ALA A 284 16.72 -4.45 4.96
C ALA A 284 16.64 -3.72 6.32
N VAL A 285 16.73 -4.46 7.44
CA VAL A 285 16.77 -3.89 8.79
C VAL A 285 17.99 -2.98 8.95
N SER A 286 19.18 -3.42 8.54
CA SER A 286 20.43 -2.65 8.66
C SER A 286 20.45 -1.36 7.85
N LEU A 287 19.66 -1.30 6.79
CA LEU A 287 19.48 -0.12 5.92
C LEU A 287 18.39 0.84 6.42
N GLY A 288 17.63 0.45 7.45
CA GLY A 288 16.50 1.22 7.96
C GLY A 288 15.22 1.09 7.10
N ALA A 289 15.10 0.05 6.28
CA ALA A 289 13.87 -0.21 5.54
C ALA A 289 12.70 -0.51 6.51
N SER A 290 11.51 -0.07 6.17
CA SER A 290 10.30 -0.27 6.96
C SER A 290 9.59 -1.59 6.63
N ILE A 291 9.81 -2.11 5.44
CA ILE A 291 9.20 -3.35 4.93
C ILE A 291 10.23 -4.07 4.07
N PHE A 292 10.30 -5.39 4.19
CA PHE A 292 10.98 -6.24 3.24
C PHE A 292 9.96 -7.07 2.48
N SER A 293 10.04 -7.06 1.15
CA SER A 293 9.16 -7.87 0.32
C SER A 293 9.96 -8.62 -0.74
N PHE A 294 9.45 -9.77 -1.17
CA PHE A 294 10.07 -10.54 -2.22
C PHE A 294 9.01 -11.26 -3.06
N ASN A 295 9.34 -11.51 -4.32
CA ASN A 295 8.55 -12.30 -5.26
C ASN A 295 9.49 -13.14 -6.13
N PHE A 296 8.94 -14.21 -6.70
CA PHE A 296 9.67 -14.97 -7.70
C PHE A 296 9.77 -14.23 -9.01
N ILE A 297 10.82 -14.54 -9.77
CA ILE A 297 10.97 -14.03 -11.14
C ILE A 297 9.84 -14.63 -11.98
N GLU A 298 9.08 -13.76 -12.59
CA GLU A 298 8.00 -14.14 -13.50
C GLU A 298 8.52 -14.42 -14.91
N GLU A 299 7.79 -15.28 -15.63
CA GLU A 299 8.13 -15.69 -17.01
C GLU A 299 7.71 -14.66 -18.06
N PHE A 300 8.07 -13.36 -17.83
CA PHE A 300 7.79 -12.26 -18.73
C PHE A 300 9.08 -11.50 -19.12
N GLY A 301 9.10 -10.97 -20.33
CA GLY A 301 10.25 -10.24 -20.85
C GLY A 301 11.54 -11.04 -20.75
N ARG A 302 12.63 -10.41 -20.29
CA ARG A 302 13.91 -11.11 -20.07
C ARG A 302 13.83 -12.18 -18.98
N GLY A 303 12.86 -12.10 -18.10
CA GLY A 303 12.62 -13.11 -17.05
C GLY A 303 12.26 -14.48 -17.63
N SER A 304 11.64 -14.54 -18.82
CA SER A 304 11.22 -15.79 -19.47
C SER A 304 12.40 -16.74 -19.78
N GLU A 305 13.55 -16.19 -20.14
CA GLU A 305 14.76 -16.99 -20.41
C GLU A 305 15.43 -17.38 -19.10
N PHE A 306 15.47 -16.47 -18.14
CA PHE A 306 16.11 -16.65 -16.86
C PHE A 306 15.39 -17.65 -15.95
N SER A 307 14.05 -17.63 -15.89
CA SER A 307 13.25 -18.51 -15.04
C SER A 307 13.32 -19.97 -15.45
N LYS A 308 13.42 -20.27 -16.77
CA LYS A 308 13.56 -21.63 -17.28
C LYS A 308 14.82 -22.34 -16.77
N GLU A 309 15.89 -21.57 -16.59
CA GLU A 309 17.17 -22.10 -16.10
C GLU A 309 17.25 -22.13 -14.56
N LYS A 310 16.44 -21.32 -13.88
CA LYS A 310 16.57 -20.97 -12.46
C LYS A 310 15.32 -21.25 -11.63
N GLY A 311 14.49 -22.23 -12.03
CA GLY A 311 13.29 -22.64 -11.30
C GLY A 311 13.58 -23.17 -9.89
N ILE A 312 12.55 -23.17 -9.02
CA ILE A 312 12.66 -23.65 -7.65
C ILE A 312 12.63 -25.19 -7.62
N GLU A 313 13.69 -25.76 -7.06
CA GLU A 313 13.72 -27.15 -6.66
C GLU A 313 13.26 -27.25 -5.20
N ASN A 314 12.43 -28.28 -4.89
CA ASN A 314 11.92 -28.54 -3.53
C ASN A 314 11.01 -27.44 -2.91
N ALA A 315 9.88 -27.18 -3.56
CA ALA A 315 8.90 -26.16 -3.15
C ALA A 315 8.39 -26.30 -1.70
N VAL A 316 8.29 -27.54 -1.17
CA VAL A 316 7.81 -27.79 0.20
C VAL A 316 8.82 -27.32 1.25
N GLU A 317 10.11 -27.58 1.04
CA GLU A 317 11.17 -27.15 1.94
C GLU A 317 11.32 -25.63 1.91
N TYR A 318 11.25 -25.07 0.72
CA TYR A 318 11.27 -23.63 0.54
C TYR A 318 10.09 -22.92 1.23
N ASP A 319 8.87 -23.45 1.12
CA ASP A 319 7.70 -22.87 1.81
C ASP A 319 7.88 -22.90 3.35
N LYS A 320 8.42 -23.98 3.89
CA LYS A 320 8.76 -24.06 5.34
C LYS A 320 9.80 -23.02 5.74
N TYR A 321 10.84 -22.83 4.93
CA TYR A 321 11.88 -21.82 5.15
C TYR A 321 11.29 -20.41 5.14
N VAL A 322 10.48 -20.07 4.13
CA VAL A 322 9.82 -18.76 4.03
C VAL A 322 8.90 -18.49 5.22
N ARG A 323 8.05 -19.46 5.61
CA ARG A 323 7.16 -19.30 6.76
C ARG A 323 7.92 -19.08 8.05
N LYS A 324 9.05 -19.78 8.22
CA LYS A 324 9.94 -19.59 9.37
C LYS A 324 10.45 -18.15 9.41
N ILE A 325 10.97 -17.61 8.31
CA ILE A 325 11.48 -16.23 8.25
C ILE A 325 10.39 -15.22 8.54
N ILE A 326 9.22 -15.32 7.90
CA ILE A 326 8.10 -14.42 8.16
C ILE A 326 7.74 -14.40 9.66
N ASN A 327 7.77 -15.56 10.32
CA ASN A 327 7.51 -15.63 11.75
C ASN A 327 8.65 -15.06 12.61
N ASP A 328 9.90 -15.33 12.24
CA ASP A 328 11.08 -14.89 13.00
C ASP A 328 11.23 -13.36 12.97
N TYR A 329 10.82 -12.71 11.88
CA TYR A 329 10.95 -11.26 11.68
C TYR A 329 9.68 -10.47 12.01
N LYS A 330 8.56 -11.12 12.38
CA LYS A 330 7.25 -10.46 12.59
C LYS A 330 7.25 -9.26 13.54
N ASP A 331 8.15 -9.27 14.55
CA ASP A 331 8.28 -8.23 15.57
C ASP A 331 9.49 -7.29 15.28
N ILE A 332 10.19 -7.47 14.16
CA ILE A 332 11.37 -6.71 13.75
C ILE A 332 11.07 -5.86 12.52
N ILE A 333 10.65 -6.50 11.45
CA ILE A 333 10.29 -5.88 10.18
C ILE A 333 9.24 -6.75 9.47
N PRO A 334 8.18 -6.17 8.90
CA PRO A 334 7.25 -6.93 8.05
C PRO A 334 7.97 -7.57 6.88
N VAL A 335 7.91 -8.89 6.78
CA VAL A 335 8.42 -9.68 5.65
C VAL A 335 7.24 -10.18 4.84
N ILE A 336 7.13 -9.74 3.59
CA ILE A 336 5.98 -10.00 2.73
C ILE A 336 6.42 -10.80 1.50
N LYS A 337 5.83 -11.98 1.31
CA LYS A 337 5.88 -12.69 0.04
C LYS A 337 4.79 -12.11 -0.87
N ALA A 338 5.18 -11.39 -1.93
CA ALA A 338 4.24 -10.61 -2.75
C ALA A 338 3.24 -11.47 -3.55
N GLU A 339 3.50 -12.76 -3.72
CA GLU A 339 2.66 -13.70 -4.47
C GLU A 339 2.11 -14.82 -3.59
N ASP A 340 1.35 -14.49 -2.57
CA ASP A 340 0.55 -15.53 -1.91
C ASP A 340 -0.80 -15.66 -2.62
N LYS A 341 -0.81 -16.38 -3.76
CA LYS A 341 -2.05 -16.74 -4.48
C LYS A 341 -3.02 -17.57 -3.61
N SER A 342 -2.57 -18.10 -2.47
CA SER A 342 -3.44 -18.79 -1.52
C SER A 342 -4.39 -17.83 -0.77
N ALA A 343 -4.09 -16.54 -0.75
CA ALA A 343 -4.97 -15.50 -0.21
C ALA A 343 -6.01 -15.01 -1.23
N MET A 344 -5.81 -15.23 -2.51
CA MET A 344 -6.84 -15.02 -3.52
C MET A 344 -7.76 -16.24 -3.53
N LYS A 345 -8.84 -16.20 -2.75
CA LYS A 345 -9.97 -17.08 -3.03
C LYS A 345 -10.39 -16.80 -4.47
N PRO A 346 -10.51 -17.83 -5.32
CA PRO A 346 -11.10 -17.62 -6.63
C PRO A 346 -12.46 -16.95 -6.38
N HIS A 347 -12.73 -15.83 -7.05
CA HIS A 347 -14.08 -15.33 -7.17
C HIS A 347 -14.86 -16.44 -7.89
N GLU A 348 -15.54 -17.28 -7.13
CA GLU A 348 -16.60 -18.11 -7.66
C GLU A 348 -17.65 -17.12 -8.16
N ASN A 349 -17.91 -17.22 -9.47
CA ASN A 349 -18.92 -16.48 -10.27
C ASN A 349 -18.42 -15.17 -10.92
N CYS A 350 -17.66 -15.35 -11.99
CA CYS A 350 -17.83 -14.56 -13.20
C CYS A 350 -18.37 -15.51 -14.30
N ASP A 351 -19.67 -15.70 -14.31
CA ASP A 351 -20.44 -16.12 -15.50
C ASP A 351 -21.24 -14.92 -16.00
#